data_6b7f7d299b0671aea93689f23a5412d6
#
_entry.id   6b7f7d299b0671aea93689f23a5412d6
#
_cell.length_a   1.000
_cell.length_b   1.000
_cell.length_c   1.000
_cell.angle_alpha   90.00
_cell.angle_beta   90.00
_cell.angle_gamma   90.00
#
_symmetry.space_group_name_H-M   'P 1'
#
loop_
_entity.id
_entity.type
_entity.pdbx_description
1 polymer ?
#
loop_
_entity_poly.entity_id
_entity_poly.type
_entity_poly.pdbx_seq_one_letter_code
_entity_poly.pdbx_strand_id
1 'polypeptide(L)'
;MKIARRAERIEPFYVMEVAKVANDMAREAAGSGMPMVFLNIGEPDFTAPPRVQQRAMHAIHHGGTKYTAAIGLMPLRERISQWYRQRFGVEVPPERIVLTAGASAALQLACLALIDAGDEVLMPDPSYPCNLHFVSAADGTAVLIPTTAAERFQLSADKVATAWGPKTRGVLLASPSNPTGTSIDPAELRRIHAVVQGHGGVTLVDEIYLGLSFDTAFGQTALAIDDQVISINSFSKYFNMTGWRLGWLVVPEALLPAIERLAQNLYICPSTVSQHAALACFDAESIAEYERRR
;
A
#
# COMPACT_ATOMS: atom_id res chain seq x y z
N MET A 1 15.16 -31.37 -1.63
CA MET A 1 13.97 -30.72 -1.02
C MET A 1 13.06 -30.27 -2.15
N LYS A 2 11.74 -30.50 -2.08
CA LYS A 2 10.78 -30.01 -3.08
C LYS A 2 10.30 -28.61 -2.68
N ILE A 3 10.42 -27.66 -3.58
CA ILE A 3 9.89 -26.27 -3.41
C ILE A 3 8.45 -26.24 -3.87
N ALA A 4 7.62 -25.41 -3.24
CA ALA A 4 6.23 -25.21 -3.65
C ALA A 4 6.17 -24.46 -4.98
N ARG A 5 5.28 -24.88 -5.90
CA ARG A 5 5.14 -24.24 -7.23
C ARG A 5 4.91 -22.73 -7.17
N ARG A 6 4.17 -22.24 -6.14
CA ARG A 6 3.94 -20.80 -5.97
C ARG A 6 5.25 -20.03 -5.69
N ALA A 7 6.19 -20.63 -4.96
CA ALA A 7 7.50 -20.01 -4.70
C ALA A 7 8.40 -19.99 -5.94
N GLU A 8 8.25 -20.99 -6.83
CA GLU A 8 8.98 -21.04 -8.10
C GLU A 8 8.46 -20.02 -9.13
N ARG A 9 7.17 -19.62 -9.01
CA ARG A 9 6.55 -18.59 -9.90
C ARG A 9 6.87 -17.15 -9.50
N ILE A 10 7.33 -16.93 -8.25
CA ILE A 10 7.66 -15.59 -7.76
C ILE A 10 9.09 -15.27 -8.17
N GLU A 11 9.25 -14.28 -9.03
CA GLU A 11 10.55 -13.80 -9.48
C GLU A 11 11.20 -12.87 -8.44
N PRO A 12 12.54 -12.76 -8.44
CA PRO A 12 13.23 -11.78 -7.62
C PRO A 12 12.74 -10.35 -7.91
N PHE A 13 12.65 -9.53 -6.89
CA PHE A 13 12.42 -8.11 -7.09
C PHE A 13 13.71 -7.45 -7.59
N TYR A 14 13.80 -7.19 -8.89
CA TYR A 14 15.03 -6.73 -9.57
C TYR A 14 15.66 -5.48 -8.94
N VAL A 15 14.86 -4.56 -8.39
CA VAL A 15 15.37 -3.38 -7.67
C VAL A 15 16.27 -3.80 -6.50
N MET A 16 15.93 -4.89 -5.80
CA MET A 16 16.75 -5.41 -4.70
C MET A 16 18.00 -6.14 -5.21
N GLU A 17 17.92 -6.79 -6.36
CA GLU A 17 19.09 -7.40 -6.99
C GLU A 17 20.08 -6.33 -7.48
N VAL A 18 19.58 -5.27 -8.10
CA VAL A 18 20.40 -4.09 -8.46
C VAL A 18 21.03 -3.46 -7.21
N ALA A 19 20.30 -3.40 -6.09
CA ALA A 19 20.84 -2.86 -4.84
C ALA A 19 22.02 -3.70 -4.31
N LYS A 20 21.99 -5.04 -4.45
CA LYS A 20 23.12 -5.88 -4.07
C LYS A 20 24.37 -5.52 -4.87
N VAL A 21 24.25 -5.46 -6.20
CA VAL A 21 25.38 -5.11 -7.09
C VAL A 21 25.89 -3.69 -6.78
N ALA A 22 24.98 -2.72 -6.60
CA ALA A 22 25.36 -1.34 -6.28
C ALA A 22 26.10 -1.23 -4.93
N ASN A 23 25.71 -2.03 -3.92
CA ASN A 23 26.42 -2.09 -2.64
C ASN A 23 27.82 -2.71 -2.77
N ASP A 24 27.99 -3.72 -3.63
CA ASP A 24 29.31 -4.30 -3.92
C ASP A 24 30.23 -3.27 -4.59
N MET A 25 29.72 -2.60 -5.63
CA MET A 25 30.44 -1.50 -6.31
C MET A 25 30.79 -0.34 -5.36
N ALA A 26 29.89 0.02 -4.43
CA ALA A 26 30.15 1.04 -3.44
C ALA A 26 31.29 0.66 -2.49
N ARG A 27 31.39 -0.63 -2.10
CA ARG A 27 32.50 -1.14 -1.28
C ARG A 27 33.82 -1.11 -2.05
N GLU A 28 33.83 -1.47 -3.30
CA GLU A 28 35.00 -1.44 -4.16
C GLU A 28 35.48 -0.01 -4.41
N ALA A 29 34.55 0.94 -4.57
CA ALA A 29 34.84 2.36 -4.75
C ALA A 29 35.21 3.09 -3.43
N ALA A 30 35.15 2.41 -2.29
CA ALA A 30 35.51 3.00 -1.00
C ALA A 30 36.97 3.48 -1.01
N GLY A 31 37.18 4.78 -0.82
CA GLY A 31 38.51 5.41 -0.90
C GLY A 31 38.85 6.03 -2.25
N SER A 32 38.03 5.88 -3.29
CA SER A 32 38.26 6.53 -4.60
C SER A 32 38.01 8.06 -4.59
N GLY A 33 37.42 8.59 -3.53
CA GLY A 33 37.01 10.00 -3.44
C GLY A 33 35.69 10.32 -4.17
N MET A 34 35.08 9.34 -4.84
CA MET A 34 33.77 9.47 -5.50
C MET A 34 32.76 8.54 -4.83
N PRO A 35 31.89 9.06 -3.96
CA PRO A 35 30.86 8.23 -3.32
C PRO A 35 29.83 7.74 -4.33
N MET A 36 29.36 6.50 -4.17
CA MET A 36 28.25 5.95 -4.95
C MET A 36 26.95 6.70 -4.64
N VAL A 37 26.25 7.12 -5.69
CA VAL A 37 24.91 7.70 -5.59
C VAL A 37 23.87 6.64 -5.92
N PHE A 38 23.02 6.32 -4.96
CA PHE A 38 21.97 5.30 -5.10
C PHE A 38 20.65 5.95 -5.54
N LEU A 39 20.16 5.61 -6.73
CA LEU A 39 18.88 6.09 -7.28
C LEU A 39 17.92 4.94 -7.63
N ASN A 40 18.22 3.73 -7.17
CA ASN A 40 17.50 2.51 -7.54
C ASN A 40 16.28 2.22 -6.65
N ILE A 41 16.19 2.82 -5.44
CA ILE A 41 15.06 2.64 -4.53
C ILE A 41 14.48 4.00 -4.18
N GLY A 42 13.17 4.17 -4.42
CA GLY A 42 12.41 5.36 -4.01
C GLY A 42 12.13 5.34 -2.52
N GLU A 43 13.09 5.80 -1.72
CA GLU A 43 12.97 5.95 -0.26
C GLU A 43 13.14 7.42 0.13
N PRO A 44 12.33 7.94 1.10
CA PRO A 44 12.56 9.29 1.62
C PRO A 44 13.96 9.43 2.23
N ASP A 45 14.65 10.56 1.96
CA ASP A 45 15.94 10.90 2.58
C ASP A 45 15.84 11.22 4.08
N PHE A 46 14.64 11.18 4.62
CA PHE A 46 14.32 11.55 6.00
C PHE A 46 13.90 10.32 6.80
N THR A 47 14.32 10.24 8.02
CA THR A 47 13.72 9.35 9.02
C THR A 47 12.45 9.97 9.63
N ALA A 48 11.69 9.17 10.38
CA ALA A 48 10.53 9.66 11.11
C ALA A 48 10.86 10.91 11.96
N PRO A 49 9.95 11.89 12.09
CA PRO A 49 10.16 13.09 12.89
C PRO A 49 10.51 12.77 14.34
N PRO A 50 11.21 13.69 15.05
CA PRO A 50 11.63 13.46 16.44
C PRO A 50 10.49 13.05 17.37
N ARG A 51 9.29 13.63 17.25
CA ARG A 51 8.12 13.25 18.07
C ARG A 51 7.72 11.79 17.88
N VAL A 52 7.77 11.29 16.65
CA VAL A 52 7.47 9.89 16.34
C VAL A 52 8.51 8.96 16.97
N GLN A 53 9.80 9.34 16.90
CA GLN A 53 10.89 8.59 17.53
C GLN A 53 10.76 8.59 19.06
N GLN A 54 10.48 9.75 19.67
CA GLN A 54 10.26 9.88 21.11
C GLN A 54 9.08 9.02 21.59
N ARG A 55 8.00 8.97 20.80
CA ARG A 55 6.83 8.15 21.13
C ARG A 55 7.16 6.66 21.11
N ALA A 56 8.02 6.21 20.18
CA ALA A 56 8.51 4.83 20.14
C ALA A 56 9.35 4.50 21.39
N MET A 57 10.31 5.36 21.74
CA MET A 57 11.12 5.20 22.95
C MET A 57 10.25 5.15 24.20
N HIS A 58 9.27 6.05 24.31
CA HIS A 58 8.29 6.04 25.40
C HIS A 58 7.54 4.70 25.46
N ALA A 59 7.05 4.19 24.32
CA ALA A 59 6.35 2.91 24.30
C ALA A 59 7.22 1.75 24.80
N ILE A 60 8.49 1.71 24.40
CA ILE A 60 9.45 0.70 24.86
C ILE A 60 9.65 0.77 26.38
N HIS A 61 9.91 1.97 26.90
CA HIS A 61 10.19 2.17 28.33
C HIS A 61 8.97 1.92 29.25
N HIS A 62 7.76 2.07 28.71
CA HIS A 62 6.51 1.94 29.49
C HIS A 62 5.70 0.69 29.16
N GLY A 63 6.35 -0.34 28.59
CA GLY A 63 5.74 -1.66 28.37
C GLY A 63 4.76 -1.74 27.19
N GLY A 64 4.79 -0.78 26.27
CA GLY A 64 4.03 -0.79 25.01
C GLY A 64 4.62 -1.76 23.98
N THR A 65 4.94 -3.00 24.39
CA THR A 65 5.61 -4.03 23.58
C THR A 65 4.85 -5.35 23.55
N LYS A 66 3.66 -5.39 24.17
CA LYS A 66 2.77 -6.58 24.19
C LYS A 66 1.94 -6.62 22.90
N TYR A 67 1.33 -7.76 22.60
CA TYR A 67 0.40 -7.89 21.48
C TYR A 67 -0.75 -6.89 21.57
N THR A 68 -1.15 -6.39 20.38
CA THR A 68 -2.40 -5.63 20.22
C THR A 68 -3.49 -6.53 19.64
N ALA A 69 -4.69 -6.01 19.41
CA ALA A 69 -5.66 -6.66 18.54
C ALA A 69 -5.05 -6.90 17.14
N ALA A 70 -5.47 -7.93 16.44
CA ALA A 70 -4.94 -8.31 15.14
C ALA A 70 -5.11 -7.20 14.08
N ILE A 71 -6.23 -6.49 14.15
CA ILE A 71 -6.52 -5.34 13.29
C ILE A 71 -5.87 -4.03 13.81
N GLY A 72 -5.08 -4.11 14.90
CA GLY A 72 -4.28 -3.01 15.44
C GLY A 72 -4.97 -2.17 16.51
N LEU A 73 -4.21 -1.22 17.06
CA LEU A 73 -4.63 -0.32 18.14
C LEU A 73 -5.80 0.57 17.71
N MET A 74 -6.90 0.55 18.46
CA MET A 74 -8.06 1.43 18.20
C MET A 74 -7.68 2.92 18.19
N PRO A 75 -6.89 3.45 19.14
CA PRO A 75 -6.49 4.86 19.07
C PRO A 75 -5.76 5.25 17.78
N LEU A 76 -4.97 4.36 17.17
CA LEU A 76 -4.31 4.67 15.89
C LEU A 76 -5.31 4.62 14.72
N ARG A 77 -6.24 3.69 14.74
CA ARG A 77 -7.32 3.60 13.75
C ARG A 77 -8.21 4.85 13.78
N GLU A 78 -8.53 5.36 14.98
CA GLU A 78 -9.25 6.63 15.18
C GLU A 78 -8.46 7.83 14.63
N ARG A 79 -7.13 7.88 14.83
CA ARG A 79 -6.27 8.95 14.27
C ARG A 79 -6.22 8.88 12.73
N ILE A 80 -6.17 7.70 12.15
CA ILE A 80 -6.25 7.52 10.69
C ILE A 80 -7.63 7.96 10.17
N SER A 81 -8.72 7.59 10.84
CA SER A 81 -10.07 8.06 10.52
C SER A 81 -10.17 9.58 10.51
N GLN A 82 -9.68 10.23 11.57
CA GLN A 82 -9.62 11.69 11.66
C GLN A 82 -8.78 12.31 10.53
N TRP A 83 -7.66 11.68 10.15
CA TRP A 83 -6.81 12.14 9.06
C TRP A 83 -7.53 12.08 7.71
N TYR A 84 -8.31 11.01 7.42
CA TYR A 84 -9.14 10.95 6.23
C TYR A 84 -10.17 12.08 6.19
N ARG A 85 -10.84 12.35 7.30
CA ARG A 85 -11.80 13.46 7.40
C ARG A 85 -11.12 14.81 7.16
N GLN A 86 -10.01 15.08 7.83
CA GLN A 86 -9.32 16.37 7.79
C GLN A 86 -8.62 16.61 6.45
N ARG A 87 -7.99 15.58 5.88
CA ARG A 87 -7.18 15.72 4.67
C ARG A 87 -7.98 15.60 3.38
N PHE A 88 -8.97 14.70 3.36
CA PHE A 88 -9.70 14.33 2.15
C PHE A 88 -11.20 14.60 2.24
N GLY A 89 -11.73 15.03 3.39
CA GLY A 89 -13.16 15.26 3.59
C GLY A 89 -14.01 13.99 3.56
N VAL A 90 -13.40 12.82 3.83
CA VAL A 90 -14.07 11.50 3.77
C VAL A 90 -14.19 10.90 5.16
N GLU A 91 -15.40 10.48 5.52
CA GLU A 91 -15.65 9.75 6.76
C GLU A 91 -15.32 8.27 6.57
N VAL A 92 -14.34 7.80 7.31
CA VAL A 92 -13.93 6.38 7.33
C VAL A 92 -14.10 5.87 8.76
N PRO A 93 -15.07 4.98 9.03
CA PRO A 93 -15.22 4.40 10.36
C PRO A 93 -13.93 3.68 10.81
N PRO A 94 -13.44 3.92 12.04
CA PRO A 94 -12.23 3.26 12.55
C PRO A 94 -12.30 1.74 12.49
N GLU A 95 -13.49 1.18 12.57
CA GLU A 95 -13.77 -0.27 12.49
C GLU A 95 -13.34 -0.85 11.14
N ARG A 96 -13.45 -0.09 10.06
CA ARG A 96 -13.06 -0.51 8.70
C ARG A 96 -11.56 -0.45 8.44
N ILE A 97 -10.79 0.15 9.35
CA ILE A 97 -9.34 0.34 9.21
C ILE A 97 -8.61 -0.83 9.86
N VAL A 98 -7.77 -1.52 9.11
CA VAL A 98 -6.96 -2.66 9.56
C VAL A 98 -5.49 -2.30 9.44
N LEU A 99 -4.76 -2.25 10.54
CA LEU A 99 -3.33 -2.00 10.55
C LEU A 99 -2.57 -3.26 10.10
N THR A 100 -1.48 -3.06 9.36
CA THR A 100 -0.68 -4.15 8.79
C THR A 100 0.82 -3.87 8.89
N ALA A 101 1.64 -4.89 8.66
CA ALA A 101 3.09 -4.77 8.61
C ALA A 101 3.56 -4.11 7.28
N GLY A 102 3.11 -2.87 7.03
CA GLY A 102 3.31 -2.12 5.80
C GLY A 102 2.28 -2.46 4.71
N ALA A 103 2.27 -1.68 3.62
CA ALA A 103 1.37 -1.89 2.48
C ALA A 103 1.53 -3.28 1.83
N SER A 104 2.74 -3.86 1.85
CA SER A 104 2.96 -5.20 1.29
C SER A 104 2.15 -6.26 2.02
N ALA A 105 2.09 -6.19 3.36
CA ALA A 105 1.24 -7.11 4.13
C ALA A 105 -0.25 -6.83 3.90
N ALA A 106 -0.65 -5.55 3.71
CA ALA A 106 -2.02 -5.19 3.37
C ALA A 106 -2.44 -5.78 2.01
N LEU A 107 -1.60 -5.64 0.99
CA LEU A 107 -1.83 -6.21 -0.34
C LEU A 107 -1.91 -7.74 -0.29
N GLN A 108 -0.97 -8.39 0.41
CA GLN A 108 -0.99 -9.84 0.59
C GLN A 108 -2.27 -10.31 1.30
N LEU A 109 -2.66 -9.63 2.37
CA LEU A 109 -3.85 -9.95 3.15
C LEU A 109 -5.13 -9.80 2.31
N ALA A 110 -5.24 -8.71 1.53
CA ALA A 110 -6.35 -8.48 0.61
C ALA A 110 -6.42 -9.56 -0.47
N CYS A 111 -5.27 -9.89 -1.11
CA CYS A 111 -5.24 -10.95 -2.12
C CYS A 111 -5.65 -12.31 -1.54
N LEU A 112 -5.13 -12.69 -0.38
CA LEU A 112 -5.49 -13.95 0.28
C LEU A 112 -6.96 -14.03 0.71
N ALA A 113 -7.60 -12.88 0.97
CA ALA A 113 -9.01 -12.83 1.36
C ALA A 113 -9.97 -12.87 0.17
N LEU A 114 -9.51 -12.49 -1.04
CA LEU A 114 -10.40 -12.17 -2.16
C LEU A 114 -10.15 -13.01 -3.42
N ILE A 115 -9.00 -13.68 -3.51
CA ILE A 115 -8.55 -14.36 -4.73
C ILE A 115 -8.45 -15.85 -4.44
N ASP A 116 -9.14 -16.64 -5.22
CA ASP A 116 -9.03 -18.09 -5.24
C ASP A 116 -8.15 -18.58 -6.40
N ALA A 117 -7.76 -19.86 -6.34
CA ALA A 117 -6.95 -20.47 -7.39
C ALA A 117 -7.70 -20.46 -8.75
N GLY A 118 -7.09 -19.80 -9.72
CA GLY A 118 -7.62 -19.64 -11.07
C GLY A 118 -8.36 -18.33 -11.33
N ASP A 119 -8.54 -17.49 -10.30
CA ASP A 119 -9.04 -16.13 -10.46
C ASP A 119 -8.04 -15.25 -11.19
N GLU A 120 -8.54 -14.25 -11.90
CA GLU A 120 -7.77 -13.25 -12.63
C GLU A 120 -7.98 -11.85 -12.02
N VAL A 121 -6.87 -11.08 -11.90
CA VAL A 121 -6.91 -9.69 -11.44
C VAL A 121 -6.32 -8.79 -12.51
N LEU A 122 -7.10 -7.82 -12.99
CA LEU A 122 -6.66 -6.87 -14.01
C LEU A 122 -5.77 -5.79 -13.38
N MET A 123 -4.66 -5.47 -14.04
CA MET A 123 -3.70 -4.45 -13.61
C MET A 123 -3.20 -3.65 -14.81
N PRO A 124 -2.83 -2.35 -14.63
CA PRO A 124 -2.12 -1.63 -15.68
C PRO A 124 -0.71 -2.19 -15.88
N ASP A 125 -0.20 -2.06 -17.09
CA ASP A 125 1.21 -2.26 -17.43
C ASP A 125 1.72 -0.96 -18.10
N PRO A 126 2.71 -0.27 -17.49
CA PRO A 126 3.50 -0.63 -16.31
C PRO A 126 2.77 -0.47 -14.97
N SER A 127 3.17 -1.26 -13.97
CA SER A 127 2.72 -1.16 -12.58
C SER A 127 3.84 -1.54 -11.60
N TYR A 128 3.56 -1.41 -10.30
CA TYR A 128 4.53 -1.84 -9.28
C TYR A 128 4.79 -3.34 -9.40
N PRO A 129 6.06 -3.76 -9.61
CA PRO A 129 6.37 -5.15 -9.99
C PRO A 129 5.91 -6.20 -8.98
N CYS A 130 5.83 -5.87 -7.67
CA CYS A 130 5.40 -6.82 -6.67
C CYS A 130 3.89 -7.13 -6.71
N ASN A 131 3.07 -6.29 -7.35
CA ASN A 131 1.61 -6.48 -7.37
C ASN A 131 1.20 -7.82 -7.99
N LEU A 132 1.81 -8.20 -9.12
CA LEU A 132 1.55 -9.49 -9.76
C LEU A 132 1.93 -10.66 -8.86
N HIS A 133 2.96 -10.49 -8.02
CA HIS A 133 3.43 -11.53 -7.11
C HIS A 133 2.52 -11.73 -5.90
N PHE A 134 1.83 -10.68 -5.42
CA PHE A 134 0.81 -10.83 -4.39
C PHE A 134 -0.38 -11.67 -4.90
N VAL A 135 -0.82 -11.42 -6.14
CA VAL A 135 -1.86 -12.22 -6.80
C VAL A 135 -1.39 -13.65 -7.01
N SER A 136 -0.16 -13.86 -7.51
CA SER A 136 0.42 -15.20 -7.70
C SER A 136 0.60 -15.96 -6.40
N ALA A 137 0.92 -15.29 -5.28
CA ALA A 137 1.03 -15.89 -3.96
C ALA A 137 -0.31 -16.38 -3.42
N ALA A 138 -1.41 -15.77 -3.86
CA ALA A 138 -2.79 -16.21 -3.59
C ALA A 138 -3.30 -17.25 -4.62
N ASP A 139 -2.42 -17.80 -5.47
CA ASP A 139 -2.73 -18.75 -6.56
C ASP A 139 -3.61 -18.18 -7.68
N GLY A 140 -3.80 -16.85 -7.73
CA GLY A 140 -4.45 -16.13 -8.82
C GLY A 140 -3.48 -15.81 -9.97
N THR A 141 -4.04 -15.21 -11.03
CA THR A 141 -3.29 -14.75 -12.21
C THR A 141 -3.45 -13.25 -12.39
N ALA A 142 -2.33 -12.52 -12.47
CA ALA A 142 -2.33 -11.11 -12.84
C ALA A 142 -2.48 -10.98 -14.37
N VAL A 143 -3.49 -10.24 -14.81
CA VAL A 143 -3.71 -9.90 -16.22
C VAL A 143 -3.25 -8.47 -16.44
N LEU A 144 -2.08 -8.32 -17.06
CA LEU A 144 -1.47 -7.03 -17.31
C LEU A 144 -2.05 -6.42 -18.59
N ILE A 145 -2.64 -5.23 -18.48
CA ILE A 145 -3.27 -4.51 -19.60
C ILE A 145 -2.32 -3.36 -20.00
N PRO A 146 -1.78 -3.39 -21.22
CA PRO A 146 -0.87 -2.36 -21.70
C PRO A 146 -1.52 -0.96 -21.66
N THR A 147 -0.77 0.00 -21.14
CA THR A 147 -1.14 1.41 -21.08
C THR A 147 -0.04 2.28 -21.67
N THR A 148 -0.39 3.48 -22.12
CA THR A 148 0.50 4.38 -22.81
C THR A 148 0.65 5.72 -22.08
N ALA A 149 1.64 6.53 -22.47
CA ALA A 149 1.82 7.89 -21.96
C ALA A 149 0.60 8.79 -22.25
N ALA A 150 -0.07 8.61 -23.39
CA ALA A 150 -1.30 9.34 -23.72
C ALA A 150 -2.45 9.02 -22.76
N GLU A 151 -2.46 7.81 -22.21
CA GLU A 151 -3.40 7.34 -21.19
C GLU A 151 -2.89 7.58 -19.77
N ARG A 152 -1.79 8.34 -19.62
CA ARG A 152 -1.12 8.57 -18.34
C ARG A 152 -0.70 7.28 -17.62
N PHE A 153 -0.47 6.21 -18.37
CA PHE A 153 -0.15 4.88 -17.85
C PHE A 153 -1.17 4.35 -16.82
N GLN A 154 -2.46 4.74 -17.00
CA GLN A 154 -3.56 4.29 -16.14
C GLN A 154 -4.61 3.55 -16.96
N LEU A 155 -5.34 2.63 -16.30
CA LEU A 155 -6.47 1.94 -16.93
C LEU A 155 -7.64 2.90 -17.12
N SER A 156 -8.42 2.64 -18.18
CA SER A 156 -9.75 3.21 -18.38
C SER A 156 -10.85 2.19 -18.10
N ALA A 157 -12.05 2.67 -17.83
CA ALA A 157 -13.23 1.83 -17.67
C ALA A 157 -13.49 0.96 -18.92
N ASP A 158 -13.25 1.51 -20.11
CA ASP A 158 -13.44 0.80 -21.37
C ASP A 158 -12.45 -0.36 -21.53
N LYS A 159 -11.18 -0.16 -21.13
CA LYS A 159 -10.16 -1.23 -21.12
C LYS A 159 -10.52 -2.32 -20.10
N VAL A 160 -10.98 -1.93 -18.91
CA VAL A 160 -11.43 -2.88 -17.89
C VAL A 160 -12.61 -3.68 -18.40
N ALA A 161 -13.63 -3.04 -18.97
CA ALA A 161 -14.81 -3.71 -19.52
C ALA A 161 -14.44 -4.68 -20.65
N THR A 162 -13.51 -4.29 -21.55
CA THR A 162 -13.05 -5.12 -22.66
C THR A 162 -12.26 -6.34 -22.19
N ALA A 163 -11.44 -6.19 -21.14
CA ALA A 163 -10.60 -7.25 -20.61
C ALA A 163 -11.32 -8.17 -19.60
N TRP A 164 -12.54 -7.79 -19.18
CA TRP A 164 -13.28 -8.56 -18.19
C TRP A 164 -13.74 -9.91 -18.74
N GLY A 165 -13.32 -10.98 -18.12
CA GLY A 165 -13.66 -12.36 -18.46
C GLY A 165 -14.34 -13.12 -17.33
N PRO A 166 -14.75 -14.38 -17.58
CA PRO A 166 -15.47 -15.18 -16.59
C PRO A 166 -14.64 -15.55 -15.34
N LYS A 167 -13.32 -15.41 -15.41
CA LYS A 167 -12.39 -15.62 -14.30
C LYS A 167 -11.98 -14.33 -13.61
N THR A 168 -12.33 -13.17 -14.15
CA THR A 168 -11.92 -11.90 -13.60
C THR A 168 -12.61 -11.65 -12.26
N ARG A 169 -11.81 -11.50 -11.21
CA ARG A 169 -12.26 -11.24 -9.84
C ARG A 169 -12.29 -9.76 -9.50
N GLY A 170 -11.42 -8.95 -10.12
CA GLY A 170 -11.36 -7.54 -9.83
C GLY A 170 -10.20 -6.83 -10.51
N VAL A 171 -9.96 -5.61 -10.05
CA VAL A 171 -8.85 -4.75 -10.49
C VAL A 171 -7.95 -4.39 -9.32
N LEU A 172 -6.63 -4.32 -9.57
CA LEU A 172 -5.66 -3.74 -8.64
C LEU A 172 -4.99 -2.56 -9.31
N LEU A 173 -5.27 -1.38 -8.80
CA LEU A 173 -4.83 -0.09 -9.31
C LEU A 173 -3.89 0.58 -8.31
N ALA A 174 -3.11 1.56 -8.76
CA ALA A 174 -2.32 2.44 -7.90
C ALA A 174 -2.50 3.90 -8.30
N SER A 175 -2.82 4.77 -7.34
CA SER A 175 -3.03 6.19 -7.60
C SER A 175 -2.62 7.04 -6.37
N PRO A 176 -1.46 7.74 -6.47
CA PRO A 176 -0.46 7.76 -7.53
C PRO A 176 0.28 6.45 -7.73
N SER A 177 0.67 6.15 -8.96
CA SER A 177 1.28 4.87 -9.35
C SER A 177 2.81 4.89 -9.25
N ASN A 178 3.39 3.78 -8.83
CA ASN A 178 4.79 3.44 -9.05
C ASN A 178 4.86 2.44 -10.24
N PRO A 179 5.65 2.69 -11.31
CA PRO A 179 6.77 3.64 -11.37
C PRO A 179 6.43 4.99 -12.02
N THR A 180 5.22 5.21 -12.52
CA THR A 180 4.91 6.31 -13.45
C THR A 180 4.68 7.67 -12.78
N GLY A 181 4.39 7.69 -11.48
CA GLY A 181 4.04 8.91 -10.73
C GLY A 181 2.69 9.51 -11.11
N THR A 182 1.94 8.86 -12.00
CA THR A 182 0.65 9.35 -12.48
C THR A 182 -0.51 8.90 -11.59
N SER A 183 -1.56 9.69 -11.56
CA SER A 183 -2.80 9.38 -10.83
C SER A 183 -3.95 9.16 -11.80
N ILE A 184 -4.93 8.36 -11.38
CA ILE A 184 -6.19 8.15 -12.10
C ILE A 184 -7.08 9.37 -11.88
N ASP A 185 -7.73 9.84 -12.94
CA ASP A 185 -8.78 10.86 -12.82
C ASP A 185 -9.90 10.32 -11.91
N PRO A 186 -10.37 11.07 -10.90
CA PRO A 186 -11.41 10.61 -9.99
C PRO A 186 -12.72 10.21 -10.68
N ALA A 187 -13.10 10.88 -11.78
CA ALA A 187 -14.26 10.52 -12.56
C ALA A 187 -14.04 9.19 -13.30
N GLU A 188 -12.83 8.98 -13.84
CA GLU A 188 -12.48 7.72 -14.49
C GLU A 188 -12.38 6.56 -13.49
N LEU A 189 -11.82 6.79 -12.30
CA LEU A 189 -11.80 5.77 -11.25
C LEU A 189 -13.22 5.37 -10.82
N ARG A 190 -14.16 6.32 -10.77
CA ARG A 190 -15.59 6.04 -10.53
C ARG A 190 -16.20 5.19 -11.65
N ARG A 191 -15.87 5.46 -12.91
CA ARG A 191 -16.31 4.65 -14.04
C ARG A 191 -15.74 3.23 -14.00
N ILE A 192 -14.44 3.09 -13.68
CA ILE A 192 -13.81 1.78 -13.49
C ILE A 192 -14.54 1.00 -12.38
N HIS A 193 -14.74 1.63 -11.23
CA HIS A 193 -15.43 1.00 -10.10
C HIS A 193 -16.85 0.55 -10.47
N ALA A 194 -17.60 1.37 -11.21
CA ALA A 194 -18.94 1.02 -11.68
C ALA A 194 -18.94 -0.21 -12.61
N VAL A 195 -17.96 -0.33 -13.51
CA VAL A 195 -17.78 -1.52 -14.36
C VAL A 195 -17.51 -2.75 -13.49
N VAL A 196 -16.55 -2.64 -12.56
CA VAL A 196 -16.18 -3.73 -11.64
C VAL A 196 -17.37 -4.20 -10.80
N GLN A 197 -18.13 -3.25 -10.22
CA GLN A 197 -19.33 -3.57 -9.44
C GLN A 197 -20.44 -4.19 -10.29
N GLY A 198 -20.61 -3.75 -11.53
CA GLY A 198 -21.57 -4.35 -12.49
C GLY A 198 -21.32 -5.83 -12.76
N HIS A 199 -20.09 -6.29 -12.54
CA HIS A 199 -19.71 -7.69 -12.64
C HIS A 199 -19.61 -8.40 -11.27
N GLY A 200 -19.92 -7.74 -10.16
CA GLY A 200 -19.78 -8.30 -8.82
C GLY A 200 -18.31 -8.47 -8.39
N GLY A 201 -17.41 -7.71 -9.01
CA GLY A 201 -15.98 -7.77 -8.75
C GLY A 201 -15.52 -6.84 -7.61
N VAL A 202 -14.21 -6.82 -7.37
CA VAL A 202 -13.58 -6.02 -6.32
C VAL A 202 -12.62 -4.97 -6.90
N THR A 203 -12.64 -3.77 -6.33
CA THR A 203 -11.72 -2.67 -6.67
C THR A 203 -10.74 -2.46 -5.54
N LEU A 204 -9.46 -2.76 -5.78
CA LEU A 204 -8.35 -2.48 -4.88
C LEU A 204 -7.56 -1.30 -5.41
N VAL A 205 -7.29 -0.31 -4.55
CA VAL A 205 -6.50 0.87 -4.91
C VAL A 205 -5.36 1.06 -3.92
N ASP A 206 -4.13 0.94 -4.43
CA ASP A 206 -2.93 1.28 -3.66
C ASP A 206 -2.75 2.80 -3.67
N GLU A 207 -2.90 3.41 -2.50
CA GLU A 207 -2.83 4.85 -2.26
C GLU A 207 -1.57 5.27 -1.47
N ILE A 208 -0.55 4.43 -1.43
CA ILE A 208 0.66 4.66 -0.61
C ILE A 208 1.32 6.03 -0.86
N TYR A 209 1.15 6.59 -2.06
CA TYR A 209 1.70 7.91 -2.44
C TYR A 209 0.68 9.04 -2.38
N LEU A 210 -0.58 8.80 -1.96
CA LEU A 210 -1.65 9.79 -2.00
C LEU A 210 -1.30 11.08 -1.23
N GLY A 211 -0.66 10.96 -0.06
CA GLY A 211 -0.22 12.10 0.75
C GLY A 211 0.85 12.98 0.06
N LEU A 212 1.52 12.48 -0.98
CA LEU A 212 2.56 13.17 -1.75
C LEU A 212 2.05 13.84 -3.02
N SER A 213 0.75 13.75 -3.34
CA SER A 213 0.16 14.44 -4.50
C SER A 213 0.24 15.96 -4.35
N PHE A 214 0.76 16.64 -5.37
CA PHE A 214 0.82 18.11 -5.43
C PHE A 214 -0.42 18.71 -6.11
N ASP A 215 -1.03 17.96 -7.01
CA ASP A 215 -2.23 18.37 -7.73
C ASP A 215 -3.47 17.99 -6.91
N THR A 216 -4.23 19.00 -6.49
CA THR A 216 -5.47 18.82 -5.71
C THR A 216 -6.55 18.07 -6.48
N ALA A 217 -6.58 18.17 -7.80
CA ALA A 217 -7.52 17.43 -8.64
C ALA A 217 -7.33 15.91 -8.54
N PHE A 218 -6.09 15.45 -8.34
CA PHE A 218 -5.72 14.05 -8.20
C PHE A 218 -5.41 13.61 -6.76
N GLY A 219 -5.50 14.53 -5.81
CA GLY A 219 -5.23 14.28 -4.39
C GLY A 219 -6.42 13.73 -3.61
N GLN A 220 -7.36 13.07 -4.28
CA GLN A 220 -8.55 12.48 -3.67
C GLN A 220 -8.35 10.99 -3.39
N THR A 221 -8.85 10.53 -2.24
CA THR A 221 -8.88 9.09 -1.95
C THR A 221 -9.97 8.38 -2.73
N ALA A 222 -9.70 7.15 -3.15
CA ALA A 222 -10.69 6.27 -3.78
C ALA A 222 -11.89 5.95 -2.87
N LEU A 223 -11.71 6.07 -1.55
CA LEU A 223 -12.78 5.91 -0.56
C LEU A 223 -13.87 6.99 -0.66
N ALA A 224 -13.61 8.10 -1.38
CA ALA A 224 -14.63 9.11 -1.70
C ALA A 224 -15.65 8.64 -2.76
N ILE A 225 -15.40 7.50 -3.41
CA ILE A 225 -16.22 6.98 -4.50
C ILE A 225 -17.33 6.08 -3.96
N ASP A 226 -16.93 5.09 -3.16
CA ASP A 226 -17.83 4.06 -2.63
C ASP A 226 -17.20 3.38 -1.40
N ASP A 227 -18.02 2.90 -0.48
CA ASP A 227 -17.59 2.15 0.69
C ASP A 227 -17.15 0.70 0.38
N GLN A 228 -17.44 0.21 -0.83
CA GLN A 228 -17.00 -1.09 -1.34
C GLN A 228 -15.59 -1.06 -1.93
N VAL A 229 -14.99 0.12 -2.12
CA VAL A 229 -13.59 0.24 -2.53
C VAL A 229 -12.68 -0.19 -1.38
N ILE A 230 -11.66 -0.99 -1.71
CA ILE A 230 -10.60 -1.38 -0.79
C ILE A 230 -9.39 -0.48 -1.05
N SER A 231 -9.01 0.31 -0.05
CA SER A 231 -7.84 1.19 -0.12
C SER A 231 -6.69 0.61 0.67
N ILE A 232 -5.50 0.62 0.08
CA ILE A 232 -4.24 0.22 0.72
C ILE A 232 -3.39 1.48 0.92
N ASN A 233 -2.82 1.65 2.12
CA ASN A 233 -1.97 2.79 2.41
C ASN A 233 -0.82 2.42 3.36
N SER A 234 0.12 3.34 3.59
CA SER A 234 1.32 3.06 4.37
C SER A 234 1.87 4.29 5.08
N PHE A 235 2.54 4.04 6.20
CA PHE A 235 3.38 5.03 6.86
C PHE A 235 4.76 5.20 6.21
N SER A 236 5.10 4.38 5.20
CA SER A 236 6.45 4.34 4.61
C SER A 236 6.83 5.61 3.84
N LYS A 237 5.90 6.29 3.16
CA LYS A 237 6.24 7.37 2.22
C LYS A 237 5.98 8.75 2.82
N TYR A 238 4.74 9.22 2.82
CA TYR A 238 4.40 10.53 3.37
C TYR A 238 4.84 10.69 4.84
N PHE A 239 4.70 9.65 5.65
CA PHE A 239 5.03 9.68 7.07
C PHE A 239 6.50 9.31 7.40
N ASN A 240 7.36 9.10 6.40
CA ASN A 240 8.80 8.80 6.53
C ASN A 240 9.12 7.63 7.49
N MET A 241 8.30 6.60 7.50
CA MET A 241 8.44 5.43 8.38
C MET A 241 8.73 4.14 7.58
N THR A 242 9.66 4.17 6.62
CA THR A 242 9.95 3.02 5.73
C THR A 242 10.32 1.75 6.51
N GLY A 243 11.34 1.80 7.33
CA GLY A 243 11.86 0.67 8.11
C GLY A 243 10.97 0.25 9.28
N TRP A 244 9.94 1.03 9.64
CA TRP A 244 9.04 0.71 10.75
C TRP A 244 8.01 -0.35 10.41
N ARG A 245 7.87 -0.65 9.11
CA ARG A 245 6.96 -1.66 8.59
C ARG A 245 5.53 -1.52 9.12
N LEU A 246 4.91 -0.37 8.90
CA LEU A 246 3.53 -0.09 9.29
C LEU A 246 2.73 0.46 8.11
N GLY A 247 1.52 -0.04 7.93
CA GLY A 247 0.55 0.40 6.94
C GLY A 247 -0.86 0.07 7.37
N TRP A 248 -1.81 0.29 6.51
CA TRP A 248 -3.20 -0.07 6.76
C TRP A 248 -3.94 -0.35 5.47
N LEU A 249 -5.02 -1.09 5.58
CA LEU A 249 -6.05 -1.17 4.57
C LEU A 249 -7.40 -0.72 5.16
N VAL A 250 -8.24 -0.19 4.28
CA VAL A 250 -9.63 0.11 4.57
C VAL A 250 -10.47 -0.84 3.74
N VAL A 251 -11.36 -1.58 4.40
CA VAL A 251 -12.18 -2.61 3.75
C VAL A 251 -13.67 -2.39 4.01
N PRO A 252 -14.55 -2.92 3.14
CA PRO A 252 -15.97 -3.05 3.44
C PRO A 252 -16.20 -3.85 4.74
N GLU A 253 -17.22 -3.49 5.50
CA GLU A 253 -17.52 -4.15 6.77
C GLU A 253 -17.70 -5.66 6.63
N ALA A 254 -18.30 -6.12 5.55
CA ALA A 254 -18.51 -7.53 5.27
C ALA A 254 -17.22 -8.36 5.20
N LEU A 255 -16.08 -7.73 4.86
CA LEU A 255 -14.78 -8.40 4.76
C LEU A 255 -14.02 -8.44 6.09
N LEU A 256 -14.36 -7.60 7.06
CA LEU A 256 -13.63 -7.49 8.32
C LEU A 256 -13.43 -8.84 9.03
N PRO A 257 -14.47 -9.71 9.19
CA PRO A 257 -14.28 -10.97 9.89
C PRO A 257 -13.29 -11.92 9.19
N ALA A 258 -13.23 -11.90 7.86
CA ALA A 258 -12.28 -12.71 7.09
C ALA A 258 -10.86 -12.16 7.20
N ILE A 259 -10.70 -10.86 7.03
CA ILE A 259 -9.42 -10.15 7.16
C ILE A 259 -8.83 -10.33 8.56
N GLU A 260 -9.65 -10.18 9.61
CA GLU A 260 -9.19 -10.34 10.99
C GLU A 260 -8.73 -11.77 11.27
N ARG A 261 -9.48 -12.80 10.83
CA ARG A 261 -9.06 -14.21 10.98
C ARG A 261 -7.72 -14.49 10.29
N LEU A 262 -7.51 -13.95 9.08
CA LEU A 262 -6.24 -14.09 8.37
C LEU A 262 -5.12 -13.39 9.15
N ALA A 263 -5.32 -12.15 9.58
CA ALA A 263 -4.34 -11.39 10.35
C ALA A 263 -3.92 -12.12 11.64
N GLN A 264 -4.91 -12.64 12.41
CA GLN A 264 -4.67 -13.42 13.62
C GLN A 264 -3.74 -14.62 13.39
N ASN A 265 -3.92 -15.33 12.27
CA ASN A 265 -3.21 -16.57 12.00
C ASN A 265 -1.90 -16.36 11.22
N LEU A 266 -1.76 -15.28 10.45
CA LEU A 266 -0.57 -15.04 9.63
C LEU A 266 0.54 -14.30 10.37
N TYR A 267 0.18 -13.37 11.29
CA TYR A 267 1.20 -12.54 11.97
C TYR A 267 0.77 -12.01 13.35
N ILE A 268 -0.39 -12.40 13.88
CA ILE A 268 -0.96 -12.02 15.17
C ILE A 268 -1.36 -10.54 15.22
N CYS A 269 -0.40 -9.60 15.11
CA CYS A 269 -0.62 -8.16 15.01
C CYS A 269 0.61 -7.47 14.40
N PRO A 270 0.47 -6.25 13.86
CA PRO A 270 1.63 -5.44 13.47
C PRO A 270 2.48 -5.03 14.68
N SER A 271 3.71 -4.57 14.43
CA SER A 271 4.62 -4.08 15.49
C SER A 271 3.93 -3.08 16.41
N THR A 272 3.79 -3.41 17.67
CA THR A 272 3.15 -2.57 18.69
C THR A 272 3.90 -1.26 18.89
N VAL A 273 5.23 -1.31 18.90
CA VAL A 273 6.08 -0.11 19.01
C VAL A 273 5.85 0.85 17.84
N SER A 274 5.77 0.31 16.61
CA SER A 274 5.47 1.10 15.42
C SER A 274 4.08 1.73 15.48
N GLN A 275 3.09 1.02 15.97
CA GLN A 275 1.73 1.54 16.16
C GLN A 275 1.69 2.69 17.17
N HIS A 276 2.36 2.55 18.31
CA HIS A 276 2.45 3.62 19.30
C HIS A 276 3.20 4.84 18.75
N ALA A 277 4.29 4.63 18.02
CA ALA A 277 5.04 5.70 17.38
C ALA A 277 4.17 6.48 16.39
N ALA A 278 3.42 5.78 15.56
CA ALA A 278 2.57 6.34 14.50
C ALA A 278 1.44 7.24 15.01
N LEU A 279 1.03 7.13 16.29
CA LEU A 279 0.09 8.08 16.89
C LEU A 279 0.58 9.52 16.78
N ALA A 280 1.90 9.75 16.91
CA ALA A 280 2.49 11.07 16.79
C ALA A 280 2.64 11.56 15.34
N CYS A 281 2.41 10.73 14.33
CA CYS A 281 2.43 11.14 12.93
C CYS A 281 1.35 12.19 12.61
N PHE A 282 0.25 12.14 13.33
CA PHE A 282 -0.92 12.99 13.12
C PHE A 282 -0.92 14.25 14.01
N ASP A 283 0.12 14.48 14.79
CA ASP A 283 0.28 15.73 15.55
C ASP A 283 0.60 16.88 14.60
N ALA A 284 0.09 18.09 14.90
CA ALA A 284 0.25 19.26 14.04
C ALA A 284 1.71 19.56 13.65
N GLU A 285 2.64 19.39 14.61
CA GLU A 285 4.07 19.58 14.36
C GLU A 285 4.64 18.53 13.39
N SER A 286 4.22 17.27 13.51
CA SER A 286 4.65 16.20 12.61
C SER A 286 4.10 16.42 11.19
N ILE A 287 2.83 16.81 11.09
CA ILE A 287 2.22 17.14 9.79
C ILE A 287 2.94 18.33 9.14
N ALA A 288 3.22 19.40 9.89
CA ALA A 288 3.97 20.55 9.37
C ALA A 288 5.36 20.14 8.86
N GLU A 289 6.04 19.23 9.55
CA GLU A 289 7.34 18.72 9.13
C GLU A 289 7.22 17.87 7.85
N TYR A 290 6.22 17.01 7.71
CA TYR A 290 6.00 16.25 6.48
C TYR A 290 5.70 17.17 5.28
N GLU A 291 4.86 18.19 5.46
CA GLU A 291 4.56 19.15 4.40
C GLU A 291 5.81 19.96 4.00
N ARG A 292 6.67 20.32 4.96
CA ARG A 292 7.94 20.98 4.65
C ARG A 292 8.88 20.07 3.85
N ARG A 293 8.92 18.78 4.17
CA ARG A 293 9.76 17.79 3.46
C ARG A 293 9.24 17.48 2.07
N ARG A 294 7.91 17.43 1.91
CA ARG A 294 7.25 17.25 0.63
C ARG A 294 7.52 18.41 -0.32
#